data_bbe52cef7bf04a7c77b8ba2a6cf03e4b
#
_entry.id   bbe52cef7bf04a7c77b8ba2a6cf03e4b
#
_cell.length_a   1.000
_cell.length_b   1.000
_cell.length_c   1.000
_cell.angle_alpha   90.00
_cell.angle_beta   90.00
_cell.angle_gamma   90.00
#
_symmetry.space_group_name_H-M   'P 1'
#
loop_
_entity.id
_entity.type
_entity.pdbx_description
1 polymer ?
#
loop_
_entity_poly.entity_id
_entity_poly.type
_entity_poly.pdbx_seq_one_letter_code
_entity_poly.pdbx_strand_id
1 'polypeptide(L)'
;MRDVTELNSYIRENEDQRLIAGLIYIDNYDEVMESVEEVRQSLLVALIDRKINKYINDVDGIVKKLENDKYFFVVKKESYRKFEADKFSLLEEVKQVNIGNARSATLSIGLGLNTATYALSYNYARMAIDLALARGGDQAVIKDCKGITYFGGKKEQTAKNTRVKARVKAEALREFIVAKDQVIVMGHKISDPDSFGACMGIYRAAVALEKKAHIVINDVSTSIKPLYDEIAQSSVYGKDIFLTSGEALDYISDSAMVVVVDTNKPQMTECPELLKRSKTIAVLDHHRQSSTVIDNAVLSYIEPYSSSTCEMVAEVLQYIVDDIKVPSIEADCLYAGIMIDTRNFMNRTGVRTFEAAAYLRRCGADITRVRKMFRDDMESYRAKAEAMRMAEVYREQYAIAECPSDIASPTVLAAQTANELLDINGIKASFVLTVYNGRIFLSARSIDEVNVQIIDGKTGRRRSYQFSRRTV
;
A
#
# COMPACT_ATOMS: atom_id res chain seq x y z
N MET A 1 -5.04 -25.22 -54.18
CA MET A 1 -4.85 -24.89 -52.78
C MET A 1 -3.37 -24.98 -52.49
N ARG A 2 -2.69 -23.92 -52.09
CA ARG A 2 -1.31 -24.07 -51.58
C ARG A 2 -1.37 -24.76 -50.21
N ASP A 3 -0.55 -25.74 -50.04
CA ASP A 3 -0.41 -26.42 -48.73
C ASP A 3 0.23 -25.44 -47.76
N VAL A 4 -0.55 -25.00 -46.77
CA VAL A 4 -0.11 -24.04 -45.72
C VAL A 4 0.32 -24.77 -44.45
N THR A 5 0.41 -26.09 -44.47
CA THR A 5 0.69 -26.92 -43.31
C THR A 5 2.10 -26.67 -42.77
N GLU A 6 3.10 -26.63 -43.69
CA GLU A 6 4.48 -26.28 -43.31
C GLU A 6 4.61 -24.86 -42.75
N LEU A 7 3.97 -23.88 -43.38
CA LEU A 7 3.99 -22.51 -42.89
C LEU A 7 3.39 -22.41 -41.47
N ASN A 8 2.27 -23.06 -41.23
CA ASN A 8 1.64 -23.12 -39.93
C ASN A 8 2.49 -23.82 -38.86
N SER A 9 3.25 -24.87 -39.24
CA SER A 9 4.17 -25.52 -38.32
C SER A 9 5.34 -24.61 -37.95
N TYR A 10 5.95 -23.91 -38.91
CA TYR A 10 7.01 -22.92 -38.64
C TYR A 10 6.53 -21.75 -37.79
N ILE A 11 5.31 -21.26 -38.03
CA ILE A 11 4.73 -20.16 -37.21
C ILE A 11 4.56 -20.66 -35.76
N ARG A 12 4.04 -21.87 -35.55
CA ARG A 12 3.88 -22.43 -34.19
C ARG A 12 5.22 -22.67 -33.51
N GLU A 13 6.19 -23.23 -34.21
CA GLU A 13 7.53 -23.43 -33.67
C GLU A 13 8.21 -22.13 -33.32
N ASN A 14 8.09 -21.10 -34.15
CA ASN A 14 8.62 -19.76 -33.84
C ASN A 14 7.94 -19.13 -32.64
N GLU A 15 6.63 -19.31 -32.48
CA GLU A 15 5.90 -18.83 -31.30
C GLU A 15 6.28 -19.60 -30.03
N ASP A 16 6.46 -20.90 -30.06
CA ASP A 16 6.83 -21.74 -28.94
C ASP A 16 8.27 -21.45 -28.45
N GLN A 17 9.19 -21.14 -29.38
CA GLN A 17 10.57 -20.72 -29.07
C GLN A 17 10.70 -19.29 -28.57
N ARG A 18 9.65 -18.49 -28.60
CA ARG A 18 9.67 -17.11 -28.16
C ARG A 18 9.96 -17.02 -26.68
N LEU A 19 10.85 -16.08 -26.29
CA LEU A 19 11.21 -15.87 -24.90
C LEU A 19 10.12 -15.09 -24.15
N ILE A 20 9.87 -15.48 -22.93
CA ILE A 20 8.97 -14.81 -21.98
C ILE A 20 9.74 -14.41 -20.73
N ALA A 21 9.37 -13.26 -20.16
CA ALA A 21 9.95 -12.73 -18.95
C ALA A 21 9.13 -13.16 -17.72
N GLY A 22 9.85 -13.47 -16.63
CA GLY A 22 9.24 -13.74 -15.33
C GLY A 22 10.04 -13.11 -14.20
N LEU A 23 9.37 -12.93 -13.08
CA LEU A 23 9.91 -12.45 -11.82
C LEU A 23 9.56 -13.43 -10.70
N ILE A 24 10.48 -13.64 -9.76
CA ILE A 24 10.25 -14.38 -8.53
C ILE A 24 10.68 -13.50 -7.37
N TYR A 25 9.79 -13.33 -6.38
CA TYR A 25 10.07 -12.61 -5.15
C TYR A 25 9.89 -13.54 -3.96
N ILE A 26 10.80 -13.45 -2.98
CA ILE A 26 10.61 -14.07 -1.67
C ILE A 26 9.76 -13.11 -0.85
N ASP A 27 8.51 -13.48 -0.55
CA ASP A 27 7.51 -12.58 0.02
C ASP A 27 7.86 -12.09 1.42
N ASN A 28 8.42 -12.97 2.25
CA ASN A 28 8.66 -12.77 3.66
C ASN A 28 10.17 -12.91 4.00
N TYR A 29 11.03 -12.41 3.12
CA TYR A 29 12.48 -12.56 3.24
C TYR A 29 13.03 -12.13 4.60
N ASP A 30 12.76 -10.89 5.01
CA ASP A 30 13.29 -10.33 6.26
C ASP A 30 12.78 -11.11 7.49
N GLU A 31 11.50 -11.47 7.50
CA GLU A 31 10.89 -12.24 8.60
C GLU A 31 11.48 -13.66 8.74
N VAL A 32 11.82 -14.27 7.61
CA VAL A 32 12.46 -15.59 7.61
C VAL A 32 13.90 -15.49 8.05
N MET A 33 14.63 -14.44 7.62
CA MET A 33 16.01 -14.19 8.04
C MET A 33 16.09 -13.90 9.54
N GLU A 34 15.21 -13.05 10.08
CA GLU A 34 15.12 -12.77 11.53
C GLU A 34 14.79 -14.01 12.37
N SER A 35 14.12 -14.99 11.79
CA SER A 35 13.74 -16.24 12.49
C SER A 35 14.87 -17.28 12.57
N VAL A 36 16.03 -17.00 11.98
CA VAL A 36 17.16 -17.94 11.89
C VAL A 36 18.43 -17.30 12.47
N GLU A 37 19.22 -18.10 13.19
CA GLU A 37 20.54 -17.66 13.69
C GLU A 37 21.41 -17.12 12.54
N GLU A 38 22.10 -16.02 12.76
CA GLU A 38 22.91 -15.30 11.76
C GLU A 38 23.85 -16.22 10.94
N VAL A 39 24.47 -17.19 11.60
CA VAL A 39 25.36 -18.17 10.96
C VAL A 39 24.62 -19.06 9.93
N ARG A 40 23.31 -19.28 10.11
CA ARG A 40 22.50 -20.13 9.24
C ARG A 40 21.76 -19.36 8.13
N GLN A 41 21.68 -18.03 8.24
CA GLN A 41 20.98 -17.21 7.24
C GLN A 41 21.54 -17.41 5.83
N SER A 42 22.88 -17.40 5.69
CA SER A 42 23.54 -17.63 4.39
C SER A 42 23.24 -19.01 3.81
N LEU A 43 23.11 -20.02 4.67
CA LEU A 43 22.76 -21.38 4.22
C LEU A 43 21.30 -21.43 3.73
N LEU A 44 20.38 -20.77 4.42
CA LEU A 44 18.98 -20.69 4.02
C LEU A 44 18.83 -20.06 2.65
N VAL A 45 19.47 -18.91 2.46
CA VAL A 45 19.49 -18.20 1.17
C VAL A 45 20.05 -19.12 0.07
N ALA A 46 21.17 -19.78 0.32
CA ALA A 46 21.80 -20.68 -0.66
C ALA A 46 20.90 -21.86 -1.04
N LEU A 47 20.12 -22.40 -0.09
CA LEU A 47 19.17 -23.49 -0.36
C LEU A 47 17.98 -23.02 -1.21
N ILE A 48 17.44 -21.82 -0.93
CA ILE A 48 16.39 -21.21 -1.73
C ILE A 48 16.90 -20.89 -3.13
N ASP A 49 18.07 -20.25 -3.24
CA ASP A 49 18.73 -19.94 -4.51
C ASP A 49 18.91 -21.21 -5.35
N ARG A 50 19.38 -22.29 -4.74
CA ARG A 50 19.57 -23.57 -5.43
C ARG A 50 18.24 -24.13 -5.99
N LYS A 51 17.14 -24.05 -5.25
CA LYS A 51 15.84 -24.52 -5.71
C LYS A 51 15.32 -23.68 -6.87
N ILE A 52 15.40 -22.37 -6.78
CA ILE A 52 14.98 -21.44 -7.85
C ILE A 52 15.81 -21.68 -9.11
N ASN A 53 17.14 -21.73 -8.99
CA ASN A 53 18.03 -21.99 -10.11
C ASN A 53 17.75 -23.34 -10.77
N LYS A 54 17.58 -24.40 -9.97
CA LYS A 54 17.27 -25.73 -10.49
C LYS A 54 15.96 -25.72 -11.27
N TYR A 55 14.88 -25.18 -10.69
CA TYR A 55 13.55 -25.13 -11.30
C TYR A 55 13.55 -24.44 -12.68
N ILE A 56 14.25 -23.33 -12.79
CA ILE A 56 14.35 -22.57 -14.05
C ILE A 56 15.30 -23.26 -15.04
N ASN A 57 16.41 -23.83 -14.59
CA ASN A 57 17.35 -24.56 -15.44
C ASN A 57 16.73 -25.87 -16.01
N ASP A 58 15.86 -26.55 -15.26
CA ASP A 58 15.18 -27.77 -15.70
C ASP A 58 14.26 -27.56 -16.94
N VAL A 59 13.99 -26.30 -17.27
CA VAL A 59 13.23 -25.89 -18.47
C VAL A 59 14.07 -25.11 -19.48
N ASP A 60 15.39 -25.21 -19.43
CA ASP A 60 16.33 -24.46 -20.29
C ASP A 60 16.15 -22.94 -20.19
N GLY A 61 15.87 -22.45 -18.97
CA GLY A 61 15.71 -21.04 -18.67
C GLY A 61 16.96 -20.40 -18.07
N ILE A 62 16.98 -19.08 -18.08
CA ILE A 62 18.03 -18.28 -17.45
C ILE A 62 17.42 -17.53 -16.28
N VAL A 63 18.03 -17.60 -15.10
CA VAL A 63 17.62 -16.83 -13.92
C VAL A 63 18.78 -15.99 -13.41
N LYS A 64 18.47 -14.77 -12.98
CA LYS A 64 19.42 -13.83 -12.39
C LYS A 64 18.85 -13.23 -11.11
N LYS A 65 19.60 -13.32 -10.03
CA LYS A 65 19.28 -12.61 -8.79
C LYS A 65 19.55 -11.12 -8.98
N LEU A 66 18.53 -10.29 -8.71
CA LEU A 66 18.59 -8.83 -8.82
C LEU A 66 18.88 -8.17 -7.47
N GLU A 67 18.18 -8.64 -6.43
CA GLU A 67 18.28 -8.19 -5.05
C GLU A 67 18.27 -9.43 -4.14
N ASN A 68 18.38 -9.24 -2.84
CA ASN A 68 18.45 -10.36 -1.89
C ASN A 68 17.22 -11.28 -1.97
N ASP A 69 16.06 -10.71 -2.26
CA ASP A 69 14.74 -11.34 -2.29
C ASP A 69 14.13 -11.42 -3.69
N LYS A 70 14.79 -10.88 -4.75
CA LYS A 70 14.20 -10.73 -6.08
C LYS A 70 15.04 -11.37 -7.17
N TYR A 71 14.38 -12.10 -8.04
CA TYR A 71 14.97 -12.78 -9.18
C TYR A 71 14.22 -12.42 -10.46
N PHE A 72 14.97 -12.25 -11.53
CA PHE A 72 14.47 -12.15 -12.88
C PHE A 72 14.82 -13.44 -13.64
N PHE A 73 13.89 -13.96 -14.43
CA PHE A 73 14.16 -15.11 -15.27
C PHE A 73 13.55 -14.98 -16.67
N VAL A 74 14.10 -15.72 -17.60
CA VAL A 74 13.64 -15.81 -18.98
C VAL A 74 13.59 -17.28 -19.37
N VAL A 75 12.48 -17.68 -19.94
CA VAL A 75 12.25 -19.05 -20.45
C VAL A 75 11.57 -18.99 -21.82
N LYS A 76 11.61 -20.09 -22.57
CA LYS A 76 10.83 -20.24 -23.80
C LYS A 76 9.34 -20.33 -23.47
N LYS A 77 8.49 -19.84 -24.37
CA LYS A 77 7.03 -19.91 -24.20
C LYS A 77 6.53 -21.36 -24.05
N GLU A 78 7.13 -22.33 -24.72
CA GLU A 78 6.81 -23.74 -24.55
C GLU A 78 7.02 -24.24 -23.11
N SER A 79 8.00 -23.69 -22.40
CA SER A 79 8.30 -24.04 -21.00
C SER A 79 7.16 -23.69 -20.04
N TYR A 80 6.33 -22.70 -20.37
CA TYR A 80 5.15 -22.35 -19.60
C TYR A 80 4.21 -23.55 -19.41
N ARG A 81 4.06 -24.42 -20.42
CA ARG A 81 3.22 -25.62 -20.31
C ARG A 81 3.68 -26.57 -19.19
N LYS A 82 4.99 -26.63 -18.92
CA LYS A 82 5.53 -27.42 -17.80
C LYS A 82 5.18 -26.79 -16.46
N PHE A 83 5.33 -25.46 -16.34
CA PHE A 83 4.96 -24.73 -15.13
C PHE A 83 3.46 -24.82 -14.83
N GLU A 84 2.62 -24.80 -15.87
CA GLU A 84 1.17 -24.96 -15.73
C GLU A 84 0.81 -26.40 -15.30
N ALA A 85 1.46 -27.41 -15.89
CA ALA A 85 1.21 -28.81 -15.58
C ALA A 85 1.61 -29.18 -14.14
N ASP A 86 2.73 -28.65 -13.64
CA ASP A 86 3.19 -28.87 -12.26
C ASP A 86 2.61 -27.86 -11.25
N LYS A 87 1.74 -26.94 -11.72
CA LYS A 87 1.10 -25.89 -10.91
C LYS A 87 2.11 -25.04 -10.15
N PHE A 88 3.25 -24.76 -10.75
CA PHE A 88 4.34 -24.02 -10.11
C PHE A 88 4.82 -24.67 -8.82
N SER A 89 5.24 -25.94 -8.88
CA SER A 89 5.69 -26.76 -7.74
C SER A 89 6.78 -26.08 -6.91
N LEU A 90 7.55 -25.16 -7.48
CA LEU A 90 8.55 -24.34 -6.79
C LEU A 90 7.98 -23.62 -5.55
N LEU A 91 6.71 -23.20 -5.59
CA LEU A 91 6.04 -22.54 -4.44
C LEU A 91 6.08 -23.46 -3.21
N GLU A 92 5.71 -24.72 -3.38
CA GLU A 92 5.70 -25.69 -2.28
C GLU A 92 7.10 -26.19 -1.93
N GLU A 93 7.99 -26.34 -2.92
CA GLU A 93 9.35 -26.76 -2.68
C GLU A 93 10.15 -25.81 -1.80
N VAL A 94 9.95 -24.51 -1.99
CA VAL A 94 10.64 -23.50 -1.17
C VAL A 94 10.08 -23.44 0.25
N LYS A 95 8.78 -23.62 0.45
CA LYS A 95 8.18 -23.75 1.79
C LYS A 95 8.75 -24.88 2.62
N GLN A 96 9.17 -25.96 1.96
CA GLN A 96 9.75 -27.14 2.63
C GLN A 96 11.20 -26.93 3.05
N VAL A 97 11.85 -25.81 2.67
CA VAL A 97 13.20 -25.49 3.13
C VAL A 97 13.15 -25.14 4.60
N ASN A 98 13.68 -26.04 5.43
CA ASN A 98 13.74 -25.85 6.87
C ASN A 98 15.14 -26.21 7.39
N ILE A 99 15.78 -25.23 8.04
CA ILE A 99 17.08 -25.40 8.72
C ILE A 99 17.01 -24.93 10.17
N GLY A 100 15.81 -24.92 10.73
CA GLY A 100 15.51 -24.40 12.05
C GLY A 100 14.83 -23.03 12.02
N ASN A 101 14.39 -22.57 10.83
CA ASN A 101 13.60 -21.36 10.69
C ASN A 101 12.18 -21.57 11.29
N ALA A 102 11.75 -20.64 12.12
CA ALA A 102 10.43 -20.67 12.74
C ALA A 102 9.31 -20.39 11.73
N ARG A 103 9.64 -19.78 10.58
CA ARG A 103 8.72 -19.45 9.48
C ARG A 103 9.21 -20.03 8.16
N SER A 104 8.30 -20.60 7.38
CA SER A 104 8.60 -21.06 6.03
C SER A 104 8.73 -19.87 5.08
N ALA A 105 9.71 -19.92 4.17
CA ALA A 105 9.81 -18.96 3.09
C ALA A 105 8.68 -19.19 2.07
N THR A 106 8.06 -18.11 1.59
CA THR A 106 7.06 -18.12 0.53
C THR A 106 7.54 -17.34 -0.68
N LEU A 107 7.04 -17.73 -1.86
CA LEU A 107 7.39 -17.07 -3.11
C LEU A 107 6.16 -16.50 -3.81
N SER A 108 6.34 -15.36 -4.44
CA SER A 108 5.46 -14.87 -5.50
C SER A 108 6.15 -14.98 -6.84
N ILE A 109 5.44 -15.49 -7.87
CA ILE A 109 5.95 -15.64 -9.24
C ILE A 109 5.05 -14.85 -10.18
N GLY A 110 5.62 -14.01 -11.03
CA GLY A 110 4.89 -13.26 -12.05
C GLY A 110 5.43 -13.58 -13.44
N LEU A 111 4.55 -13.91 -14.39
CA LEU A 111 4.91 -14.13 -15.80
C LEU A 111 4.11 -13.25 -16.75
N GLY A 112 4.76 -12.80 -17.84
CA GLY A 112 4.14 -12.07 -18.94
C GLY A 112 4.10 -12.91 -20.23
N LEU A 113 2.89 -13.27 -20.66
CA LEU A 113 2.67 -14.10 -21.85
C LEU A 113 2.06 -13.32 -23.03
N ASN A 114 2.21 -13.90 -24.25
CA ASN A 114 1.52 -13.48 -25.47
C ASN A 114 1.65 -11.98 -25.79
N THR A 115 2.83 -11.41 -25.55
CA THR A 115 3.10 -9.98 -25.75
C THR A 115 3.76 -9.71 -27.10
N ALA A 116 3.60 -8.51 -27.66
CA ALA A 116 4.22 -8.12 -28.92
C ALA A 116 5.75 -7.92 -28.82
N THR A 117 6.24 -7.51 -27.62
CA THR A 117 7.66 -7.22 -27.38
C THR A 117 8.14 -7.81 -26.07
N TYR A 118 9.44 -8.05 -25.93
CA TYR A 118 10.04 -8.50 -24.66
C TYR A 118 9.89 -7.49 -23.52
N ALA A 119 9.95 -6.18 -23.83
CA ALA A 119 9.69 -5.13 -22.86
C ALA A 119 8.25 -5.19 -22.31
N LEU A 120 7.27 -5.49 -23.15
CA LEU A 120 5.90 -5.67 -22.72
C LEU A 120 5.73 -6.97 -21.90
N SER A 121 6.44 -8.05 -22.26
CA SER A 121 6.48 -9.29 -21.47
C SER A 121 6.99 -9.02 -20.05
N TYR A 122 8.08 -8.25 -19.92
CA TYR A 122 8.59 -7.83 -18.61
C TYR A 122 7.59 -6.95 -17.84
N ASN A 123 6.93 -6.00 -18.50
CA ASN A 123 5.90 -5.18 -17.86
C ASN A 123 4.71 -6.03 -17.37
N TYR A 124 4.29 -7.03 -18.14
CA TYR A 124 3.26 -7.96 -17.73
C TYR A 124 3.70 -8.82 -16.54
N ALA A 125 4.96 -9.28 -16.53
CA ALA A 125 5.52 -10.01 -15.39
C ALA A 125 5.53 -9.12 -14.11
N ARG A 126 5.86 -7.83 -14.23
CA ARG A 126 5.77 -6.88 -13.11
C ARG A 126 4.35 -6.69 -12.60
N MET A 127 3.38 -6.52 -13.51
CA MET A 127 1.97 -6.42 -13.12
C MET A 127 1.50 -7.72 -12.44
N ALA A 128 1.92 -8.87 -12.97
CA ALA A 128 1.58 -10.18 -12.40
C ALA A 128 2.16 -10.37 -11.00
N ILE A 129 3.42 -9.98 -10.77
CA ILE A 129 4.03 -10.06 -9.43
C ILE A 129 3.34 -9.12 -8.44
N ASP A 130 3.00 -7.90 -8.88
CA ASP A 130 2.25 -6.94 -8.06
C ASP A 130 0.87 -7.49 -7.66
N LEU A 131 0.19 -8.19 -8.56
CA LEU A 131 -1.08 -8.86 -8.26
C LEU A 131 -0.90 -10.05 -7.32
N ALA A 132 0.16 -10.86 -7.49
CA ALA A 132 0.47 -11.96 -6.58
C ALA A 132 0.66 -11.43 -5.15
N LEU A 133 1.48 -10.40 -5.02
CA LEU A 133 1.75 -9.76 -3.75
C LEU A 133 0.51 -9.08 -3.16
N ALA A 134 -0.32 -8.41 -3.96
CA ALA A 134 -1.56 -7.77 -3.52
C ALA A 134 -2.60 -8.76 -2.95
N ARG A 135 -2.47 -10.06 -3.29
CA ARG A 135 -3.34 -11.14 -2.78
C ARG A 135 -2.72 -11.92 -1.60
N GLY A 136 -1.61 -11.41 -1.05
CA GLY A 136 -0.94 -12.00 0.11
C GLY A 136 0.26 -12.89 -0.23
N GLY A 137 0.74 -12.87 -1.46
CA GLY A 137 1.88 -13.68 -1.89
C GLY A 137 1.57 -15.18 -2.02
N ASP A 138 2.61 -16.00 -1.99
CA ASP A 138 2.53 -17.47 -2.02
C ASP A 138 1.77 -18.01 -3.23
N GLN A 139 1.97 -17.40 -4.40
CA GLN A 139 1.25 -17.76 -5.62
C GLN A 139 2.02 -17.38 -6.89
N ALA A 140 1.69 -18.06 -7.97
CA ALA A 140 2.11 -17.63 -9.30
C ALA A 140 0.93 -16.97 -10.03
N VAL A 141 1.21 -15.83 -10.66
CA VAL A 141 0.26 -15.07 -11.46
C VAL A 141 0.82 -14.92 -12.86
N ILE A 142 -0.01 -15.21 -13.82
CA ILE A 142 0.32 -15.08 -15.23
C ILE A 142 -0.59 -14.02 -15.85
N LYS A 143 0.01 -13.00 -16.44
CA LYS A 143 -0.72 -12.00 -17.23
C LYS A 143 -0.46 -12.23 -18.71
N ASP A 144 -1.52 -12.35 -19.47
CA ASP A 144 -1.48 -12.35 -20.93
C ASP A 144 -2.37 -11.24 -21.51
N CYS A 145 -2.45 -11.16 -22.85
CA CYS A 145 -3.29 -10.16 -23.52
C CYS A 145 -4.80 -10.41 -23.35
N LYS A 146 -5.22 -11.60 -22.89
CA LYS A 146 -6.62 -12.00 -22.73
C LYS A 146 -7.10 -11.92 -21.27
N GLY A 147 -6.20 -11.98 -20.31
CA GLY A 147 -6.57 -11.99 -18.90
C GLY A 147 -5.44 -12.37 -17.96
N ILE A 148 -5.83 -12.77 -16.75
CA ILE A 148 -4.93 -13.10 -15.66
C ILE A 148 -5.31 -14.48 -15.13
N THR A 149 -4.30 -15.34 -14.95
CA THR A 149 -4.46 -16.69 -14.39
C THR A 149 -3.66 -16.79 -13.09
N TYR A 150 -4.21 -17.46 -12.08
CA TYR A 150 -3.62 -17.62 -10.76
C TYR A 150 -3.38 -19.10 -10.43
N PHE A 151 -2.22 -19.41 -9.82
CA PHE A 151 -1.84 -20.72 -9.30
C PHE A 151 -1.34 -20.57 -7.85
N GLY A 152 -1.78 -21.44 -6.95
CA GLY A 152 -1.46 -21.34 -5.51
C GLY A 152 -2.34 -20.34 -4.78
N GLY A 153 -1.88 -19.87 -3.63
CA GLY A 153 -2.59 -18.87 -2.79
C GLY A 153 -3.79 -19.47 -2.05
N LYS A 154 -3.55 -20.09 -0.89
CA LYS A 154 -4.65 -20.52 0.01
C LYS A 154 -5.10 -19.35 0.88
N LYS A 155 -6.30 -18.84 0.65
CA LYS A 155 -6.91 -17.71 1.39
C LYS A 155 -6.93 -17.85 2.92
N GLU A 156 -6.93 -19.06 3.47
CA GLU A 156 -7.07 -19.30 4.92
C GLU A 156 -5.78 -19.15 5.74
N GLN A 157 -4.60 -19.39 5.16
CA GLN A 157 -3.34 -19.28 5.91
C GLN A 157 -2.88 -17.84 6.08
N THR A 158 -3.14 -16.97 5.11
CA THR A 158 -2.76 -15.56 5.16
C THR A 158 -3.48 -14.81 6.28
N ALA A 159 -4.78 -15.07 6.47
CA ALA A 159 -5.56 -14.41 7.54
C ALA A 159 -5.12 -14.81 8.96
N LYS A 160 -4.68 -16.05 9.18
CA LYS A 160 -4.17 -16.51 10.49
C LYS A 160 -2.80 -15.90 10.81
N ASN A 161 -1.90 -15.86 9.82
CA ASN A 161 -0.56 -15.33 10.02
C ASN A 161 -0.57 -13.81 10.27
N THR A 162 -1.44 -13.05 9.61
CA THR A 162 -1.54 -11.60 9.79
C THR A 162 -2.08 -11.22 11.17
N ARG A 163 -3.06 -11.95 11.71
CA ARG A 163 -3.56 -11.72 13.09
C ARG A 163 -2.49 -11.99 14.14
N VAL A 164 -1.70 -13.06 13.97
CA VAL A 164 -0.55 -13.35 14.85
C VAL A 164 0.48 -12.23 14.77
N LYS A 165 0.78 -11.75 13.57
CA LYS A 165 1.70 -10.62 13.35
C LYS A 165 1.19 -9.35 14.02
N ALA A 166 -0.09 -8.99 13.82
CA ALA A 166 -0.71 -7.83 14.46
C ALA A 166 -0.61 -7.91 16.00
N ARG A 167 -0.89 -9.09 16.58
CA ARG A 167 -0.75 -9.32 18.01
C ARG A 167 0.67 -9.15 18.51
N VAL A 168 1.66 -9.75 17.84
CA VAL A 168 3.08 -9.62 18.22
C VAL A 168 3.56 -8.18 18.12
N LYS A 169 3.15 -7.45 17.05
CA LYS A 169 3.50 -6.03 16.89
C LYS A 169 2.79 -5.14 17.92
N ALA A 170 1.54 -5.46 18.29
CA ALA A 170 0.82 -4.77 19.36
C ALA A 170 1.50 -4.96 20.71
N GLU A 171 1.92 -6.19 21.06
CA GLU A 171 2.65 -6.50 22.28
C GLU A 171 3.97 -5.73 22.35
N ALA A 172 4.76 -5.76 21.28
CA ALA A 172 6.01 -5.00 21.19
C ALA A 172 5.77 -3.48 21.32
N LEU A 173 4.76 -2.94 20.64
CA LEU A 173 4.40 -1.51 20.75
C LEU A 173 4.00 -1.15 22.18
N ARG A 174 3.20 -2.01 22.83
CA ARG A 174 2.82 -1.85 24.24
C ARG A 174 4.02 -1.79 25.16
N GLU A 175 4.97 -2.72 25.04
CA GLU A 175 6.19 -2.72 25.85
C GLU A 175 6.98 -1.42 25.68
N PHE A 176 7.16 -0.94 24.45
CA PHE A 176 7.84 0.32 24.19
C PHE A 176 7.08 1.51 24.79
N ILE A 177 5.75 1.57 24.67
CA ILE A 177 4.93 2.65 25.25
C ILE A 177 5.01 2.63 26.76
N VAL A 178 4.87 1.46 27.39
CA VAL A 178 4.93 1.31 28.86
C VAL A 178 6.27 1.74 29.43
N ALA A 179 7.36 1.47 28.71
CA ALA A 179 8.72 1.85 29.13
C ALA A 179 9.01 3.37 29.01
N LYS A 180 8.05 4.18 28.53
CA LYS A 180 8.21 5.61 28.28
C LYS A 180 7.20 6.42 29.07
N ASP A 181 7.52 7.71 29.30
CA ASP A 181 6.65 8.63 30.02
C ASP A 181 5.69 9.37 29.09
N GLN A 182 6.07 9.46 27.82
CA GLN A 182 5.40 10.29 26.84
C GLN A 182 5.44 9.64 25.45
N VAL A 183 4.36 9.82 24.70
CA VAL A 183 4.24 9.39 23.29
C VAL A 183 3.93 10.60 22.43
N ILE A 184 4.72 10.85 21.40
CA ILE A 184 4.47 11.85 20.37
C ILE A 184 4.15 11.12 19.08
N VAL A 185 2.97 11.37 18.53
CA VAL A 185 2.50 10.72 17.29
C VAL A 185 2.53 11.71 16.16
N MET A 186 2.99 11.29 14.99
CA MET A 186 2.93 12.12 13.78
C MET A 186 2.66 11.29 12.54
N GLY A 187 1.96 11.87 11.60
CA GLY A 187 1.75 11.32 10.27
C GLY A 187 2.61 12.00 9.21
N HIS A 188 2.11 12.01 7.97
CA HIS A 188 2.75 12.74 6.87
C HIS A 188 2.27 14.20 6.77
N LYS A 189 3.12 15.10 6.21
CA LYS A 189 2.92 16.57 6.10
C LYS A 189 1.60 17.02 5.49
N ILE A 190 1.07 16.27 4.54
CA ILE A 190 -0.21 16.55 3.91
C ILE A 190 -1.21 15.57 4.51
N SER A 191 -1.58 15.82 5.77
CA SER A 191 -2.41 14.92 6.52
C SER A 191 -3.74 14.65 5.81
N ASP A 192 -4.08 13.38 5.68
CA ASP A 192 -5.35 12.87 5.16
C ASP A 192 -6.10 12.08 6.26
N PRO A 193 -7.34 11.64 6.02
CA PRO A 193 -8.11 10.94 7.05
C PRO A 193 -7.49 9.63 7.54
N ASP A 194 -6.67 8.93 6.73
CA ASP A 194 -5.98 7.71 7.18
C ASP A 194 -4.86 8.04 8.16
N SER A 195 -4.01 8.99 7.79
CA SER A 195 -2.95 9.49 8.66
C SER A 195 -3.50 10.05 9.97
N PHE A 196 -4.54 10.90 9.90
CA PHE A 196 -5.16 11.50 11.08
C PHE A 196 -5.83 10.46 11.99
N GLY A 197 -6.62 9.55 11.41
CA GLY A 197 -7.29 8.48 12.15
C GLY A 197 -6.30 7.52 12.82
N ALA A 198 -5.22 7.17 12.13
CA ALA A 198 -4.14 6.35 12.68
C ALA A 198 -3.43 7.06 13.85
N CYS A 199 -3.17 8.37 13.75
CA CYS A 199 -2.66 9.17 14.87
C CYS A 199 -3.58 9.10 16.09
N MET A 200 -4.90 9.27 15.89
CA MET A 200 -5.89 9.19 16.97
C MET A 200 -5.93 7.80 17.62
N GLY A 201 -5.80 6.74 16.83
CA GLY A 201 -5.75 5.37 17.38
C GLY A 201 -4.50 5.10 18.23
N ILE A 202 -3.32 5.59 17.80
CA ILE A 202 -2.09 5.48 18.61
C ILE A 202 -2.16 6.38 19.85
N TYR A 203 -2.73 7.58 19.73
CA TYR A 203 -3.05 8.41 20.89
C TYR A 203 -3.89 7.64 21.91
N ARG A 204 -4.95 6.95 21.46
CA ARG A 204 -5.79 6.11 22.33
C ARG A 204 -5.00 4.98 22.99
N ALA A 205 -4.13 4.32 22.23
CA ALA A 205 -3.27 3.25 22.79
C ALA A 205 -2.38 3.78 23.94
N ALA A 206 -1.78 4.94 23.76
CA ALA A 206 -0.94 5.56 24.78
C ALA A 206 -1.76 6.00 26.02
N VAL A 207 -2.91 6.64 25.81
CA VAL A 207 -3.81 7.04 26.93
C VAL A 207 -4.35 5.82 27.67
N ALA A 208 -4.69 4.73 27.00
CA ALA A 208 -5.14 3.50 27.63
C ALA A 208 -4.04 2.83 28.50
N LEU A 209 -2.77 3.11 28.19
CA LEU A 209 -1.60 2.72 28.97
C LEU A 209 -1.15 3.79 29.99
N GLU A 210 -2.02 4.76 30.26
CA GLU A 210 -1.79 5.85 31.23
C GLU A 210 -0.58 6.74 30.90
N LYS A 211 -0.27 6.89 29.58
CA LYS A 211 0.83 7.73 29.12
C LYS A 211 0.32 9.06 28.59
N LYS A 212 1.13 10.11 28.78
CA LYS A 212 0.90 11.39 28.11
C LYS A 212 1.11 11.22 26.62
N ALA A 213 0.15 11.69 25.82
CA ALA A 213 0.22 11.55 24.37
C ALA A 213 -0.17 12.85 23.67
N HIS A 214 0.52 13.16 22.58
CA HIS A 214 0.28 14.32 21.73
C HIS A 214 0.42 13.95 20.27
N ILE A 215 -0.30 14.66 19.42
CA ILE A 215 -0.28 14.46 17.96
C ILE A 215 0.30 15.73 17.32
N VAL A 216 1.28 15.56 16.43
CA VAL A 216 1.89 16.68 15.71
C VAL A 216 1.11 16.96 14.44
N ILE A 217 0.60 18.20 14.33
CA ILE A 217 -0.11 18.69 13.13
C ILE A 217 0.28 20.15 12.94
N ASN A 218 0.91 20.47 11.80
CA ASN A 218 1.28 21.85 11.47
C ASN A 218 0.15 22.58 10.73
N ASP A 219 -0.45 21.91 9.74
CA ASP A 219 -1.50 22.44 8.90
C ASP A 219 -2.72 21.53 8.87
N VAL A 220 -3.89 22.07 9.13
CA VAL A 220 -5.15 21.35 9.05
C VAL A 220 -5.66 21.39 7.61
N SER A 221 -5.42 20.32 6.86
CA SER A 221 -5.92 20.18 5.49
C SER A 221 -7.45 20.14 5.45
N THR A 222 -8.05 20.54 4.34
CA THR A 222 -9.52 20.45 4.15
C THR A 222 -10.05 19.03 4.29
N SER A 223 -9.21 18.02 4.00
CA SER A 223 -9.58 16.60 4.08
C SER A 223 -9.72 16.09 5.52
N ILE A 224 -8.96 16.64 6.48
CA ILE A 224 -9.04 16.24 7.89
C ILE A 224 -9.83 17.22 8.75
N LYS A 225 -10.09 18.43 8.23
CA LYS A 225 -10.74 19.51 8.99
C LYS A 225 -12.00 19.07 9.74
N PRO A 226 -12.94 18.33 9.13
CA PRO A 226 -14.14 17.90 9.84
C PRO A 226 -13.86 17.01 11.06
N LEU A 227 -12.89 16.11 10.97
CA LEU A 227 -12.48 15.24 12.07
C LEU A 227 -11.70 16.04 13.14
N TYR A 228 -10.81 16.92 12.69
CA TYR A 228 -10.02 17.77 13.58
C TYR A 228 -10.91 18.69 14.42
N ASP A 229 -11.87 19.38 13.80
CA ASP A 229 -12.77 20.31 14.46
C ASP A 229 -13.62 19.58 15.55
N GLU A 230 -14.08 18.34 15.27
CA GLU A 230 -14.83 17.54 16.24
C GLU A 230 -13.98 17.19 17.49
N ILE A 231 -12.71 16.86 17.31
CA ILE A 231 -11.79 16.56 18.42
C ILE A 231 -11.43 17.84 19.16
N ALA A 232 -11.05 18.90 18.44
CA ALA A 232 -10.60 20.16 19.02
C ALA A 232 -11.70 20.90 19.82
N GLN A 233 -12.97 20.75 19.44
CA GLN A 233 -14.13 21.33 20.13
C GLN A 233 -14.63 20.46 21.29
N SER A 234 -14.19 19.21 21.39
CA SER A 234 -14.62 18.30 22.43
C SER A 234 -13.95 18.65 23.78
N SER A 235 -14.75 18.76 24.83
CA SER A 235 -14.26 18.97 26.20
C SER A 235 -13.56 17.74 26.81
N VAL A 236 -13.56 16.62 26.11
CA VAL A 236 -12.94 15.36 26.58
C VAL A 236 -11.42 15.40 26.44
N TYR A 237 -10.91 16.17 25.46
CA TYR A 237 -9.48 16.24 25.17
C TYR A 237 -8.85 17.52 25.76
N GLY A 238 -7.59 17.39 26.18
CA GLY A 238 -6.80 18.55 26.59
C GLY A 238 -6.53 19.47 25.40
N LYS A 239 -6.32 20.76 25.65
CA LYS A 239 -5.97 21.74 24.62
C LYS A 239 -4.63 21.45 23.95
N ASP A 240 -3.83 20.61 24.56
CA ASP A 240 -2.49 20.19 24.17
C ASP A 240 -2.46 18.84 23.41
N ILE A 241 -3.64 18.30 23.04
CA ILE A 241 -3.67 17.06 22.21
C ILE A 241 -2.95 17.24 20.88
N PHE A 242 -3.12 18.42 20.26
CA PHE A 242 -2.44 18.78 19.01
C PHE A 242 -1.31 19.76 19.28
N LEU A 243 -0.14 19.48 18.77
CA LEU A 243 1.05 20.32 18.84
C LEU A 243 1.55 20.67 17.43
N THR A 244 2.07 21.84 17.27
CA THR A 244 2.92 22.17 16.10
C THR A 244 4.28 21.51 16.23
N SER A 245 5.04 21.44 15.14
CA SER A 245 6.42 20.92 15.17
C SER A 245 7.31 21.66 16.17
N GLY A 246 7.15 22.98 16.28
CA GLY A 246 7.90 23.80 17.25
C GLY A 246 7.57 23.40 18.70
N GLU A 247 6.29 23.38 19.05
CA GLU A 247 5.82 22.96 20.36
C GLU A 247 6.24 21.53 20.69
N ALA A 248 6.17 20.59 19.74
CA ALA A 248 6.56 19.21 19.95
C ALA A 248 8.07 19.08 20.22
N LEU A 249 8.91 19.86 19.55
CA LEU A 249 10.36 19.90 19.79
C LEU A 249 10.73 20.49 21.14
N ASP A 250 9.95 21.43 21.66
CA ASP A 250 10.13 21.99 23.00
C ASP A 250 9.59 21.05 24.08
N TYR A 251 8.57 20.27 23.75
CA TYR A 251 7.87 19.38 24.69
C TYR A 251 8.49 18.00 24.82
N ILE A 252 9.25 17.52 23.82
CA ILE A 252 9.81 16.17 23.82
C ILE A 252 10.83 15.97 24.94
N SER A 253 10.62 14.93 25.77
CA SER A 253 11.55 14.51 26.80
C SER A 253 12.52 13.44 26.29
N ASP A 254 13.64 13.23 27.02
CA ASP A 254 14.59 12.14 26.75
C ASP A 254 13.92 10.73 26.88
N SER A 255 12.84 10.64 27.63
CA SER A 255 12.04 9.43 27.82
C SER A 255 10.82 9.38 26.90
N ALA A 256 10.78 10.17 25.84
CA ALA A 256 9.67 10.15 24.90
C ALA A 256 9.86 9.07 23.81
N MET A 257 8.74 8.47 23.41
CA MET A 257 8.62 7.66 22.20
C MET A 257 7.99 8.48 21.08
N VAL A 258 8.52 8.37 19.87
CA VAL A 258 7.92 8.93 18.66
C VAL A 258 7.28 7.78 17.86
N VAL A 259 5.99 7.92 17.53
CA VAL A 259 5.30 6.97 16.66
C VAL A 259 4.95 7.67 15.36
N VAL A 260 5.45 7.12 14.26
CA VAL A 260 5.15 7.60 12.91
C VAL A 260 4.10 6.67 12.30
N VAL A 261 3.04 7.26 11.78
CA VAL A 261 1.97 6.52 11.10
C VAL A 261 1.80 6.99 9.66
N ASP A 262 1.38 6.08 8.81
CA ASP A 262 1.00 6.32 7.42
C ASP A 262 2.11 6.93 6.54
N THR A 263 3.33 6.80 6.98
CA THR A 263 4.52 7.08 6.15
C THR A 263 5.75 6.39 6.74
N ASN A 264 6.61 5.88 5.87
CA ASN A 264 7.93 5.33 6.25
C ASN A 264 9.10 6.23 5.80
N LYS A 265 8.81 7.42 5.23
CA LYS A 265 9.80 8.33 4.67
C LYS A 265 10.07 9.50 5.62
N PRO A 266 11.32 9.70 6.09
CA PRO A 266 11.65 10.77 7.02
C PRO A 266 11.21 12.17 6.55
N GLN A 267 11.42 12.48 5.26
CA GLN A 267 11.12 13.81 4.70
C GLN A 267 9.63 14.11 4.58
N MET A 268 8.80 13.07 4.61
CA MET A 268 7.34 13.20 4.50
C MET A 268 6.65 13.35 5.85
N THR A 269 7.34 13.08 6.96
CA THR A 269 6.75 13.22 8.31
C THR A 269 6.46 14.68 8.65
N GLU A 270 5.49 14.92 9.53
CA GLU A 270 5.13 16.28 10.00
C GLU A 270 6.32 17.02 10.61
N CYS A 271 7.15 16.33 11.38
CA CYS A 271 8.34 16.88 12.00
C CYS A 271 9.54 15.94 11.89
N PRO A 272 10.35 16.02 10.82
CA PRO A 272 11.53 15.16 10.63
C PRO A 272 12.59 15.31 11.73
N GLU A 273 12.61 16.46 12.42
CA GLU A 273 13.56 16.75 13.49
C GLU A 273 13.32 15.87 14.73
N LEU A 274 12.07 15.46 15.00
CA LEU A 274 11.72 14.55 16.09
C LEU A 274 12.38 13.19 15.92
N LEU A 275 12.59 12.72 14.68
CA LEU A 275 13.28 11.45 14.39
C LEU A 275 14.76 11.46 14.81
N LYS A 276 15.36 12.65 14.93
CA LYS A 276 16.74 12.81 15.38
C LYS A 276 16.83 12.99 16.90
N ARG A 277 15.75 13.48 17.52
CA ARG A 277 15.68 13.74 18.97
C ARG A 277 15.34 12.48 19.77
N SER A 278 14.37 11.69 19.29
CA SER A 278 13.97 10.46 19.98
C SER A 278 14.88 9.28 19.66
N LYS A 279 15.20 8.50 20.69
CA LYS A 279 15.92 7.23 20.57
C LYS A 279 14.98 6.03 20.39
N THR A 280 13.68 6.24 20.56
CA THR A 280 12.67 5.18 20.49
C THR A 280 11.61 5.57 19.48
N ILE A 281 11.72 5.05 18.28
CA ILE A 281 10.84 5.36 17.15
C ILE A 281 10.12 4.09 16.74
N ALA A 282 8.78 4.15 16.60
CA ALA A 282 7.99 3.12 15.94
C ALA A 282 7.39 3.66 14.64
N VAL A 283 7.29 2.80 13.64
CA VAL A 283 6.68 3.13 12.34
C VAL A 283 5.59 2.12 12.04
N LEU A 284 4.37 2.60 11.78
CA LEU A 284 3.24 1.81 11.32
C LEU A 284 2.75 2.41 9.98
N ASP A 285 2.87 1.64 8.90
CA ASP A 285 2.58 2.17 7.56
C ASP A 285 2.13 1.06 6.60
N HIS A 286 1.20 1.38 5.71
CA HIS A 286 0.75 0.48 4.66
C HIS A 286 1.36 0.79 3.28
N HIS A 287 2.22 1.78 3.19
CA HIS A 287 2.91 2.12 1.95
C HIS A 287 4.13 1.23 1.71
N ARG A 288 4.44 0.98 0.43
CA ARG A 288 5.66 0.27 0.05
C ARG A 288 6.90 1.05 0.46
N GLN A 289 7.88 0.35 0.98
CA GLN A 289 9.19 0.92 1.27
C GLN A 289 9.89 1.37 0.00
N SER A 290 10.64 2.46 0.10
CA SER A 290 11.50 2.99 -0.96
C SER A 290 12.97 2.97 -0.48
N SER A 291 13.89 3.46 -1.30
CA SER A 291 15.31 3.57 -0.93
C SER A 291 15.61 4.51 0.25
N THR A 292 14.65 5.37 0.62
CA THR A 292 14.78 6.29 1.77
C THR A 292 13.68 5.96 2.78
N VAL A 293 14.06 5.25 3.83
CA VAL A 293 13.17 4.84 4.93
C VAL A 293 13.67 5.38 6.26
N ILE A 294 12.82 5.35 7.29
CA ILE A 294 13.22 5.59 8.68
C ILE A 294 13.97 4.34 9.16
N ASP A 295 15.28 4.40 9.19
CA ASP A 295 16.19 3.28 9.46
C ASP A 295 16.53 3.08 10.95
N ASN A 296 16.26 4.09 11.78
CA ASN A 296 16.50 4.06 13.22
C ASN A 296 15.27 3.68 14.05
N ALA A 297 14.24 3.09 13.43
CA ALA A 297 13.05 2.62 14.13
C ALA A 297 13.32 1.34 14.92
N VAL A 298 12.99 1.33 16.22
CA VAL A 298 13.07 0.14 17.09
C VAL A 298 11.90 -0.82 16.83
N LEU A 299 10.81 -0.33 16.27
CA LEU A 299 9.67 -1.10 15.81
C LEU A 299 9.24 -0.62 14.43
N SER A 300 9.30 -1.50 13.45
CA SER A 300 8.77 -1.26 12.11
C SER A 300 7.64 -2.26 11.83
N TYR A 301 6.45 -1.74 11.54
CA TYR A 301 5.29 -2.52 11.14
C TYR A 301 4.77 -1.99 9.81
N ILE A 302 5.31 -2.54 8.73
CA ILE A 302 4.98 -2.15 7.36
C ILE A 302 4.17 -3.26 6.72
N GLU A 303 2.92 -2.94 6.29
CA GLU A 303 1.99 -3.90 5.68
C GLU A 303 1.41 -3.35 4.37
N PRO A 304 2.11 -3.48 3.24
CA PRO A 304 1.64 -2.94 1.95
C PRO A 304 0.33 -3.55 1.43
N TYR A 305 -0.14 -4.61 2.07
CA TYR A 305 -1.39 -5.31 1.72
C TYR A 305 -2.57 -4.92 2.60
N SER A 306 -2.34 -4.15 3.65
CA SER A 306 -3.41 -3.53 4.42
C SER A 306 -4.10 -2.46 3.57
N SER A 307 -5.41 -2.31 3.73
CA SER A 307 -6.18 -1.31 2.99
C SER A 307 -5.80 0.11 3.39
N SER A 308 -5.40 0.28 4.65
CA SER A 308 -5.06 1.57 5.26
C SER A 308 -4.24 1.37 6.54
N THR A 309 -3.57 2.40 7.00
CA THR A 309 -2.90 2.40 8.32
C THR A 309 -3.93 2.36 9.45
N CYS A 310 -5.11 2.96 9.27
CA CYS A 310 -6.22 2.84 10.22
C CYS A 310 -6.70 1.41 10.43
N GLU A 311 -6.72 0.57 9.37
CA GLU A 311 -6.98 -0.87 9.51
C GLU A 311 -5.98 -1.53 10.45
N MET A 312 -4.68 -1.28 10.24
CA MET A 312 -3.60 -1.85 11.04
C MET A 312 -3.67 -1.39 12.51
N VAL A 313 -3.94 -0.10 12.73
CA VAL A 313 -4.08 0.47 14.07
C VAL A 313 -5.32 -0.07 14.77
N ALA A 314 -6.45 -0.22 14.07
CA ALA A 314 -7.65 -0.85 14.63
C ALA A 314 -7.42 -2.32 15.05
N GLU A 315 -6.57 -3.05 14.32
CA GLU A 315 -6.15 -4.39 14.73
C GLU A 315 -5.25 -4.35 15.98
N VAL A 316 -4.25 -3.45 16.01
CA VAL A 316 -3.34 -3.27 17.14
C VAL A 316 -4.10 -2.93 18.41
N LEU A 317 -5.10 -2.05 18.34
CA LEU A 317 -5.91 -1.64 19.50
C LEU A 317 -6.60 -2.83 20.20
N GLN A 318 -6.98 -3.87 19.45
CA GLN A 318 -7.63 -5.06 20.02
C GLN A 318 -6.69 -5.91 20.91
N TYR A 319 -5.37 -5.66 20.82
CA TYR A 319 -4.36 -6.44 21.56
C TYR A 319 -3.48 -5.59 22.49
N ILE A 320 -3.62 -4.25 22.46
CA ILE A 320 -2.76 -3.35 23.24
C ILE A 320 -3.09 -3.39 24.73
N VAL A 321 -4.38 -3.45 25.07
CA VAL A 321 -4.92 -3.57 26.42
C VAL A 321 -6.22 -4.38 26.33
N ASP A 322 -6.46 -5.26 27.30
CA ASP A 322 -7.71 -6.00 27.40
C ASP A 322 -8.88 -5.02 27.59
N ASP A 323 -9.96 -5.21 26.83
CA ASP A 323 -11.19 -4.40 26.89
C ASP A 323 -10.96 -2.88 26.73
N ILE A 324 -10.05 -2.50 25.84
CA ILE A 324 -9.78 -1.08 25.54
C ILE A 324 -11.05 -0.34 25.18
N LYS A 325 -11.30 0.78 25.87
CA LYS A 325 -12.42 1.68 25.56
C LYS A 325 -11.99 2.73 24.55
N VAL A 326 -12.47 2.60 23.33
CA VAL A 326 -12.26 3.58 22.25
C VAL A 326 -13.49 4.48 22.20
N PRO A 327 -13.37 5.80 22.48
CA PRO A 327 -14.47 6.75 22.31
C PRO A 327 -15.02 6.75 20.88
N SER A 328 -16.34 6.96 20.76
CA SER A 328 -17.02 6.91 19.45
C SER A 328 -16.43 7.88 18.41
N ILE A 329 -15.98 9.04 18.83
CA ILE A 329 -15.34 10.04 17.97
C ILE A 329 -13.98 9.57 17.43
N GLU A 330 -13.18 8.87 18.23
CA GLU A 330 -11.91 8.28 17.78
C GLU A 330 -12.14 7.07 16.88
N ALA A 331 -13.18 6.27 17.19
CA ALA A 331 -13.62 5.20 16.33
C ALA A 331 -14.12 5.73 14.96
N ASP A 332 -14.76 6.92 14.93
CA ASP A 332 -15.12 7.60 13.70
C ASP A 332 -13.89 8.04 12.88
N CYS A 333 -12.85 8.56 13.54
CA CYS A 333 -11.62 8.96 12.87
C CYS A 333 -10.94 7.75 12.17
N LEU A 334 -10.79 6.64 12.89
CA LEU A 334 -10.23 5.39 12.34
C LEU A 334 -11.11 4.84 11.20
N TYR A 335 -12.44 4.85 11.39
CA TYR A 335 -13.38 4.39 10.36
C TYR A 335 -13.31 5.28 9.11
N ALA A 336 -13.18 6.60 9.29
CA ALA A 336 -13.04 7.56 8.19
C ALA A 336 -11.79 7.28 7.36
N GLY A 337 -10.64 7.00 8.00
CA GLY A 337 -9.42 6.61 7.29
C GLY A 337 -9.61 5.37 6.43
N ILE A 338 -10.16 4.29 6.99
CA ILE A 338 -10.48 3.07 6.22
C ILE A 338 -11.43 3.40 5.07
N MET A 339 -12.50 4.14 5.33
CA MET A 339 -13.53 4.48 4.33
C MET A 339 -12.96 5.27 3.15
N ILE A 340 -12.13 6.27 3.42
CA ILE A 340 -11.55 7.14 2.38
C ILE A 340 -10.53 6.38 1.55
N ASP A 341 -9.63 5.63 2.17
CA ASP A 341 -8.58 4.88 1.48
C ASP A 341 -9.11 3.73 0.63
N THR A 342 -10.23 3.15 1.04
CA THR A 342 -10.91 2.07 0.32
C THR A 342 -11.99 2.56 -0.64
N ARG A 343 -12.16 3.87 -0.83
CA ARG A 343 -13.29 4.44 -1.59
C ARG A 343 -14.64 3.83 -1.18
N ASN A 344 -15.01 4.03 0.07
CA ASN A 344 -16.23 3.42 0.64
C ASN A 344 -16.26 1.88 0.51
N PHE A 345 -15.16 1.21 0.79
CA PHE A 345 -15.02 -0.26 0.74
C PHE A 345 -15.15 -0.86 -0.68
N MET A 346 -14.97 -0.07 -1.72
CA MET A 346 -14.99 -0.58 -3.11
C MET A 346 -13.63 -1.12 -3.56
N ASN A 347 -12.52 -0.57 -3.04
CA ASN A 347 -11.17 -0.88 -3.50
C ASN A 347 -10.26 -1.36 -2.37
N ARG A 348 -9.32 -2.25 -2.69
CA ARG A 348 -8.28 -2.77 -1.79
C ARG A 348 -8.81 -3.34 -0.48
N THR A 349 -10.03 -3.84 -0.46
CA THR A 349 -10.63 -4.41 0.73
C THR A 349 -10.38 -5.91 0.83
N GLY A 350 -10.06 -6.35 2.04
CA GLY A 350 -9.94 -7.76 2.40
C GLY A 350 -10.83 -8.08 3.60
N VAL A 351 -10.79 -9.33 4.06
CA VAL A 351 -11.51 -9.76 5.27
C VAL A 351 -11.10 -8.90 6.48
N ARG A 352 -9.82 -8.58 6.62
CA ARG A 352 -9.27 -7.73 7.69
C ARG A 352 -9.91 -6.35 7.72
N THR A 353 -10.10 -5.73 6.54
CA THR A 353 -10.73 -4.41 6.42
C THR A 353 -12.14 -4.40 7.01
N PHE A 354 -12.93 -5.44 6.68
CA PHE A 354 -14.30 -5.57 7.23
C PHE A 354 -14.30 -5.94 8.71
N GLU A 355 -13.34 -6.73 9.19
CA GLU A 355 -13.17 -7.04 10.62
C GLU A 355 -12.79 -5.79 11.42
N ALA A 356 -11.86 -4.96 10.92
CA ALA A 356 -11.50 -3.68 11.52
C ALA A 356 -12.70 -2.72 11.55
N ALA A 357 -13.43 -2.59 10.44
CA ALA A 357 -14.64 -1.78 10.39
C ALA A 357 -15.73 -2.28 11.36
N ALA A 358 -15.91 -3.60 11.48
CA ALA A 358 -16.85 -4.20 12.43
C ALA A 358 -16.41 -3.97 13.89
N TYR A 359 -15.11 -4.02 14.19
CA TYR A 359 -14.56 -3.67 15.49
C TYR A 359 -14.85 -2.20 15.83
N LEU A 360 -14.52 -1.27 14.94
CA LEU A 360 -14.78 0.16 15.14
C LEU A 360 -16.28 0.46 15.29
N ARG A 361 -17.13 -0.26 14.57
CA ARG A 361 -18.58 -0.16 14.73
C ARG A 361 -19.03 -0.60 16.14
N ARG A 362 -18.45 -1.65 16.70
CA ARG A 362 -18.69 -2.06 18.11
C ARG A 362 -18.20 -1.00 19.10
N CYS A 363 -17.11 -0.30 18.81
CA CYS A 363 -16.61 0.83 19.60
C CYS A 363 -17.50 2.10 19.48
N GLY A 364 -18.52 2.10 18.63
CA GLY A 364 -19.47 3.20 18.51
C GLY A 364 -19.25 4.12 17.30
N ALA A 365 -18.40 3.72 16.34
CA ALA A 365 -18.30 4.44 15.07
C ALA A 365 -19.67 4.52 14.38
N ASP A 366 -20.02 5.71 13.88
CA ASP A 366 -21.29 5.94 13.16
C ASP A 366 -21.02 6.29 11.70
N ILE A 367 -21.31 5.31 10.83
CA ILE A 367 -21.14 5.43 9.38
C ILE A 367 -21.88 6.67 8.83
N THR A 368 -23.07 6.95 9.34
CA THR A 368 -23.85 8.10 8.89
C THR A 368 -23.23 9.42 9.31
N ARG A 369 -22.70 9.50 10.54
CA ARG A 369 -21.97 10.67 11.04
C ARG A 369 -20.71 10.90 10.23
N VAL A 370 -19.87 9.87 10.03
CA VAL A 370 -18.67 9.96 9.20
C VAL A 370 -18.99 10.39 7.77
N ARG A 371 -19.97 9.76 7.12
CA ARG A 371 -20.38 10.15 5.75
C ARG A 371 -20.86 11.59 5.66
N LYS A 372 -21.54 12.11 6.68
CA LYS A 372 -21.97 13.51 6.72
C LYS A 372 -20.81 14.49 6.77
N MET A 373 -19.72 14.14 7.48
CA MET A 373 -18.51 14.99 7.59
C MET A 373 -17.79 15.18 6.24
N PHE A 374 -17.88 14.18 5.34
CA PHE A 374 -17.21 14.20 4.05
C PHE A 374 -18.14 14.48 2.87
N ARG A 375 -19.28 15.12 3.11
CA ARG A 375 -20.16 15.57 2.03
C ARG A 375 -19.58 16.80 1.35
N ASP A 376 -19.65 16.82 0.03
CA ASP A 376 -19.32 18.00 -0.74
C ASP A 376 -20.33 19.14 -0.43
N ASP A 377 -19.83 20.37 -0.40
CA ASP A 377 -20.69 21.53 -0.45
C ASP A 377 -21.27 21.71 -1.87
N MET A 378 -22.32 22.53 -1.98
CA MET A 378 -23.03 22.71 -3.25
C MET A 378 -22.16 23.33 -4.35
N GLU A 379 -21.21 24.21 -3.99
CA GLU A 379 -20.31 24.86 -4.93
C GLU A 379 -19.31 23.87 -5.50
N SER A 380 -18.63 23.10 -4.64
CA SER A 380 -17.72 22.02 -5.03
C SER A 380 -18.44 20.95 -5.86
N TYR A 381 -19.67 20.58 -5.48
CA TYR A 381 -20.48 19.63 -6.24
C TYR A 381 -20.81 20.12 -7.65
N ARG A 382 -21.23 21.40 -7.78
CA ARG A 382 -21.52 22.01 -9.10
C ARG A 382 -20.27 22.10 -9.95
N ALA A 383 -19.16 22.54 -9.39
CA ALA A 383 -17.87 22.64 -10.09
C ALA A 383 -17.40 21.27 -10.61
N LYS A 384 -17.56 20.20 -9.79
CA LYS A 384 -17.26 18.82 -10.18
C LYS A 384 -18.18 18.34 -11.30
N ALA A 385 -19.49 18.55 -11.18
CA ALA A 385 -20.45 18.18 -12.20
C ALA A 385 -20.17 18.87 -13.54
N GLU A 386 -19.80 20.16 -13.53
CA GLU A 386 -19.45 20.90 -14.73
C GLU A 386 -18.16 20.37 -15.36
N ALA A 387 -17.13 20.11 -14.57
CA ALA A 387 -15.87 19.52 -15.06
C ALA A 387 -16.12 18.14 -15.70
N MET A 388 -16.99 17.32 -15.10
CA MET A 388 -17.39 16.02 -15.69
C MET A 388 -18.18 16.18 -16.98
N ARG A 389 -19.10 17.17 -17.04
CA ARG A 389 -19.89 17.47 -18.24
C ARG A 389 -19.02 17.89 -19.43
N MET A 390 -17.93 18.62 -19.15
CA MET A 390 -16.98 19.12 -20.15
C MET A 390 -15.85 18.13 -20.45
N ALA A 391 -15.85 16.95 -19.80
CA ALA A 391 -14.81 15.97 -20.00
C ALA A 391 -14.80 15.43 -21.44
N GLU A 392 -13.64 15.38 -22.04
CA GLU A 392 -13.40 14.78 -23.35
C GLU A 392 -12.95 13.34 -23.21
N VAL A 393 -13.51 12.45 -24.03
CA VAL A 393 -13.11 11.03 -24.05
C VAL A 393 -12.23 10.77 -25.27
N TYR A 394 -10.96 10.50 -25.03
CA TYR A 394 -9.99 10.18 -26.07
C TYR A 394 -9.89 8.66 -26.27
N ARG A 395 -9.98 8.22 -27.52
CA ARG A 395 -9.92 6.80 -27.94
C ARG A 395 -10.89 5.89 -27.16
N GLU A 396 -12.03 6.42 -26.75
CA GLU A 396 -13.08 5.69 -26.01
C GLU A 396 -12.63 5.08 -24.68
N GLN A 397 -11.41 5.43 -24.20
CA GLN A 397 -10.79 4.80 -23.02
C GLN A 397 -10.16 5.78 -22.03
N TYR A 398 -9.93 7.03 -22.45
CA TYR A 398 -9.23 8.01 -21.64
C TYR A 398 -10.09 9.25 -21.46
N ALA A 399 -10.45 9.56 -20.22
CA ALA A 399 -11.21 10.77 -19.89
C ALA A 399 -10.25 11.91 -19.51
N ILE A 400 -10.44 13.08 -20.11
CA ILE A 400 -9.63 14.27 -19.85
C ILE A 400 -10.58 15.40 -19.48
N ALA A 401 -10.34 16.09 -18.35
CA ALA A 401 -11.15 17.20 -17.90
C ALA A 401 -10.31 18.33 -17.32
N GLU A 402 -10.87 19.53 -17.29
CA GLU A 402 -10.33 20.68 -16.56
C GLU A 402 -11.26 21.05 -15.41
N CYS A 403 -10.69 21.25 -14.22
CA CYS A 403 -11.42 21.75 -13.07
C CYS A 403 -11.15 23.23 -12.87
N PRO A 404 -12.17 24.01 -12.43
CA PRO A 404 -12.01 25.42 -12.16
C PRO A 404 -10.98 25.65 -11.03
N SER A 405 -10.30 26.78 -11.09
CA SER A 405 -9.23 27.15 -10.14
C SER A 405 -9.68 28.15 -9.06
N ASP A 406 -10.87 28.69 -9.20
CA ASP A 406 -11.46 29.75 -8.35
C ASP A 406 -12.29 29.23 -7.18
N ILE A 407 -12.02 27.99 -6.77
CA ILE A 407 -12.67 27.32 -5.64
C ILE A 407 -11.69 27.10 -4.48
N ALA A 408 -12.21 26.82 -3.29
CA ALA A 408 -11.43 26.70 -2.05
C ALA A 408 -10.31 25.64 -2.12
N SER A 409 -10.54 24.51 -2.82
CA SER A 409 -9.60 23.39 -2.88
C SER A 409 -9.54 22.75 -4.28
N PRO A 410 -8.98 23.45 -5.30
CA PRO A 410 -9.04 22.99 -6.70
C PRO A 410 -8.32 21.64 -6.91
N THR A 411 -7.23 21.38 -6.22
CA THR A 411 -6.47 20.12 -6.34
C THR A 411 -7.22 18.92 -5.77
N VAL A 412 -7.99 19.11 -4.70
CA VAL A 412 -8.85 18.09 -4.12
C VAL A 412 -10.01 17.78 -5.06
N LEU A 413 -10.65 18.83 -5.60
CA LEU A 413 -11.72 18.67 -6.59
C LEU A 413 -11.24 17.92 -7.83
N ALA A 414 -10.07 18.27 -8.36
CA ALA A 414 -9.49 17.58 -9.52
C ALA A 414 -9.22 16.10 -9.23
N ALA A 415 -8.77 15.76 -8.02
CA ALA A 415 -8.56 14.38 -7.61
C ALA A 415 -9.89 13.60 -7.49
N GLN A 416 -10.94 14.21 -6.93
CA GLN A 416 -12.27 13.62 -6.83
C GLN A 416 -12.87 13.43 -8.22
N THR A 417 -12.82 14.45 -9.09
CA THR A 417 -13.31 14.37 -10.48
C THR A 417 -12.61 13.26 -11.26
N ALA A 418 -11.29 13.11 -11.09
CA ALA A 418 -10.54 12.03 -11.74
C ALA A 418 -11.00 10.63 -11.28
N ASN A 419 -11.34 10.50 -10.00
CA ASN A 419 -11.91 9.26 -9.49
C ASN A 419 -13.28 8.93 -10.10
N GLU A 420 -14.19 9.92 -10.17
CA GLU A 420 -15.54 9.70 -10.71
C GLU A 420 -15.53 9.46 -12.23
N LEU A 421 -14.65 10.12 -12.98
CA LEU A 421 -14.48 9.84 -14.42
C LEU A 421 -13.98 8.40 -14.66
N LEU A 422 -13.21 7.83 -13.73
CA LEU A 422 -12.73 6.48 -13.83
C LEU A 422 -13.83 5.43 -13.56
N ASP A 423 -14.89 5.80 -12.85
CA ASP A 423 -16.05 4.92 -12.60
C ASP A 423 -16.99 4.79 -13.81
N ILE A 424 -16.74 5.54 -14.89
CA ILE A 424 -17.50 5.45 -16.14
C ILE A 424 -17.06 4.19 -16.92
N ASN A 425 -18.05 3.39 -17.32
CA ASN A 425 -17.78 2.17 -18.09
C ASN A 425 -17.00 2.45 -19.38
N GLY A 426 -15.94 1.70 -19.62
CA GLY A 426 -15.04 1.84 -20.76
C GLY A 426 -13.85 2.75 -20.52
N ILE A 427 -13.86 3.61 -19.50
CA ILE A 427 -12.72 4.46 -19.15
C ILE A 427 -11.67 3.66 -18.41
N LYS A 428 -10.44 3.64 -18.95
CA LYS A 428 -9.28 2.96 -18.36
C LYS A 428 -8.35 3.90 -17.60
N ALA A 429 -8.34 5.17 -17.96
CA ALA A 429 -7.61 6.20 -17.22
C ALA A 429 -8.29 7.56 -17.34
N SER A 430 -8.17 8.36 -16.30
CA SER A 430 -8.67 9.73 -16.22
C SER A 430 -7.53 10.70 -15.91
N PHE A 431 -7.59 11.88 -16.51
CA PHE A 431 -6.62 12.96 -16.37
C PHE A 431 -7.38 14.26 -16.13
N VAL A 432 -7.22 14.85 -14.96
CA VAL A 432 -7.90 16.10 -14.62
C VAL A 432 -6.87 17.15 -14.27
N LEU A 433 -6.95 18.28 -14.98
CA LEU A 433 -6.06 19.43 -14.82
C LEU A 433 -6.76 20.51 -13.99
N THR A 434 -6.00 21.22 -13.18
CA THR A 434 -6.43 22.45 -12.50
C THR A 434 -5.26 23.38 -12.29
N VAL A 435 -5.53 24.68 -12.16
CA VAL A 435 -4.51 25.69 -11.85
C VAL A 435 -4.61 26.04 -10.37
N TYR A 436 -3.49 26.00 -9.66
CA TYR A 436 -3.42 26.40 -8.26
C TYR A 436 -2.08 27.11 -7.98
N ASN A 437 -2.11 28.28 -7.37
CA ASN A 437 -0.92 29.09 -7.07
C ASN A 437 -0.03 29.32 -8.32
N GLY A 438 -0.65 29.59 -9.48
CA GLY A 438 0.07 29.83 -10.74
C GLY A 438 0.76 28.61 -11.35
N ARG A 439 0.44 27.41 -10.88
CA ARG A 439 0.97 26.12 -11.39
C ARG A 439 -0.17 25.24 -11.86
N ILE A 440 0.10 24.43 -12.88
CA ILE A 440 -0.84 23.42 -13.34
C ILE A 440 -0.62 22.13 -12.53
N PHE A 441 -1.69 21.64 -11.94
CA PHE A 441 -1.75 20.35 -11.24
C PHE A 441 -2.50 19.36 -12.12
N LEU A 442 -1.95 18.16 -12.24
CA LEU A 442 -2.56 17.06 -12.95
C LEU A 442 -2.91 15.95 -11.96
N SER A 443 -4.18 15.61 -11.86
CA SER A 443 -4.66 14.42 -11.16
C SER A 443 -4.90 13.31 -12.18
N ALA A 444 -4.12 12.24 -12.12
CA ALA A 444 -4.25 11.09 -13.00
C ALA A 444 -4.64 9.83 -12.21
N ARG A 445 -5.56 9.06 -12.77
CA ARG A 445 -6.04 7.79 -12.21
C ARG A 445 -6.11 6.75 -13.31
N SER A 446 -5.94 5.48 -12.95
CA SER A 446 -6.07 4.37 -13.90
C SER A 446 -6.55 3.10 -13.24
N ILE A 447 -7.19 2.25 -14.04
CA ILE A 447 -7.56 0.88 -13.69
C ILE A 447 -6.62 -0.05 -14.48
N ASP A 448 -6.07 -1.06 -13.80
CA ASP A 448 -5.32 -2.21 -14.32
C ASP A 448 -4.13 -1.93 -15.24
N GLU A 449 -4.35 -1.65 -16.53
CA GLU A 449 -3.33 -1.78 -17.58
C GLU A 449 -2.56 -0.49 -17.87
N VAL A 450 -3.08 0.65 -17.47
CA VAL A 450 -2.52 1.96 -17.81
C VAL A 450 -1.62 2.47 -16.69
N ASN A 451 -0.30 2.51 -16.95
CA ASN A 451 0.62 3.13 -16.01
C ASN A 451 0.68 4.65 -16.27
N VAL A 452 -0.14 5.40 -15.54
CA VAL A 452 -0.19 6.88 -15.65
C VAL A 452 1.11 7.58 -15.22
N GLN A 453 2.00 6.90 -14.49
CA GLN A 453 3.31 7.44 -14.07
C GLN A 453 4.29 7.60 -15.24
N ILE A 454 4.16 6.80 -16.30
CA ILE A 454 5.04 6.89 -17.49
C ILE A 454 4.78 8.17 -18.26
N ILE A 455 3.58 8.71 -18.22
CA ILE A 455 3.21 9.96 -18.88
C ILE A 455 3.95 11.13 -18.23
N ASP A 456 4.16 11.08 -16.93
CA ASP A 456 4.91 12.08 -16.17
C ASP A 456 6.42 12.08 -16.47
N GLY A 457 7.05 10.90 -16.56
CA GLY A 457 8.50 10.78 -16.83
C GLY A 457 8.95 11.27 -18.21
N LYS A 458 8.04 11.37 -19.20
CA LYS A 458 8.35 11.83 -20.57
C LYS A 458 8.15 13.33 -20.75
N THR A 459 7.41 14.01 -19.91
CA THR A 459 7.22 15.47 -19.94
C THR A 459 8.34 16.23 -19.19
N GLY A 460 9.40 15.52 -18.80
CA GLY A 460 10.50 16.04 -18.02
C GLY A 460 11.19 17.25 -18.61
N ARG A 461 10.90 18.43 -18.07
CA ARG A 461 11.82 19.52 -17.69
C ARG A 461 11.10 20.48 -16.75
N ARG A 462 11.48 20.43 -15.45
CA ARG A 462 11.29 21.49 -14.45
C ARG A 462 9.88 22.08 -14.31
N ARG A 463 8.97 21.34 -13.66
CA ARG A 463 7.88 21.93 -12.85
C ARG A 463 7.42 20.89 -11.84
N SER A 464 7.35 21.28 -10.58
CA SER A 464 6.91 20.42 -9.47
C SER A 464 5.47 19.97 -9.66
N TYR A 465 5.27 18.67 -9.87
CA TYR A 465 3.96 18.06 -9.86
C TYR A 465 3.82 17.27 -8.57
N GLN A 466 2.74 17.51 -7.83
CA GLN A 466 2.39 16.71 -6.67
C GLN A 466 1.48 15.58 -7.16
N PHE A 467 2.00 14.36 -7.17
CA PHE A 467 1.22 13.17 -7.49
C PHE A 467 0.67 12.57 -6.22
N SER A 468 -0.64 12.46 -6.11
CA SER A 468 -1.22 11.47 -5.22
C SER A 468 -1.25 10.14 -5.97
N ARG A 469 -0.42 9.21 -5.52
CA ARG A 469 -0.32 7.85 -6.03
C ARG A 469 -1.55 7.08 -5.59
N ARG A 470 -2.51 6.87 -6.48
CA ARG A 470 -3.52 5.83 -6.29
C ARG A 470 -3.66 5.05 -7.58
N THR A 471 -2.97 3.92 -7.67
CA THR A 471 -3.32 2.84 -8.57
C THR A 471 -4.48 2.10 -7.92
N VAL A 472 -5.58 1.95 -8.60
CA VAL A 472 -6.76 1.21 -8.15
C VAL A 472 -6.48 -0.28 -8.22
#